data_d6562a9ffc26011db054e713b99c995d
#
_entry.id   d6562a9ffc26011db054e713b99c995d
#
_cell.length_a   1.000
_cell.length_b   1.000
_cell.length_c   1.000
_cell.angle_alpha   90.00
_cell.angle_beta   90.00
_cell.angle_gamma   90.00
#
_symmetry.space_group_name_H-M   'P 1'
#
loop_
_entity.id
_entity.type
_entity.pdbx_description
1 polymer ?
#
loop_
_entity_poly.entity_id
_entity_poly.type
_entity_poly.pdbx_seq_one_letter_code
_entity_poly.pdbx_strand_id
1 'polypeptide(L)'
;MLIVQTDALVLGNAQQLDMFFRQGYDYWGARWRRPVKIHSVEVRRDLWIFSAFPDIFWKYICRHPRYCFVGNGGLSLRNIKKTIALLREKKIYAAVWFDNEDKFFAYHGLKNHVNFRVAPEDMADSFSLEDFIKQRLNEAQPFGVHAWRRWAELQTIRYLKEHGYLSR
;
A
#
# COMPACT_ATOMS: atom_id res chain seq x y z
N MET A 1 -12.38 -4.59 4.26
CA MET A 1 -11.76 -5.85 3.73
C MET A 1 -10.29 -5.86 4.09
N LEU A 2 -9.84 -6.89 4.78
CA LEU A 2 -8.42 -7.14 5.00
C LEU A 2 -7.89 -8.01 3.86
N ILE A 3 -6.79 -7.60 3.23
CA ILE A 3 -6.06 -8.36 2.22
C ILE A 3 -4.77 -8.84 2.88
N VAL A 4 -4.50 -10.13 2.75
CA VAL A 4 -3.30 -10.79 3.31
C VAL A 4 -2.70 -11.64 2.20
N GLN A 5 -1.54 -11.26 1.69
CA GLN A 5 -0.79 -12.07 0.71
C GLN A 5 -0.07 -13.22 1.42
N THR A 6 0.35 -14.22 0.66
CA THR A 6 0.94 -15.46 1.19
C THR A 6 2.25 -15.29 1.96
N ASP A 7 2.93 -14.16 1.75
CA ASP A 7 4.17 -13.76 2.43
C ASP A 7 3.94 -12.66 3.49
N ALA A 8 2.69 -12.45 3.88
CA ALA A 8 2.32 -11.59 5.00
C ALA A 8 2.02 -12.42 6.26
N LEU A 9 2.27 -11.82 7.43
CA LEU A 9 1.90 -12.36 8.74
C LEU A 9 1.05 -11.34 9.49
N VAL A 10 -0.07 -11.81 10.05
CA VAL A 10 -0.88 -11.04 10.98
C VAL A 10 -0.38 -11.35 12.39
N LEU A 11 0.07 -10.33 13.10
CA LEU A 11 0.60 -10.40 14.48
C LEU A 11 -0.41 -9.88 15.49
N GLY A 12 -1.29 -9.01 15.04
CA GLY A 12 -2.31 -8.37 15.88
C GLY A 12 -3.57 -9.21 16.03
N ASN A 13 -4.51 -8.67 16.77
CA ASN A 13 -5.79 -9.29 17.08
C ASN A 13 -6.99 -8.50 16.52
N ALA A 14 -8.21 -9.03 16.74
CA ALA A 14 -9.45 -8.42 16.25
C ALA A 14 -9.69 -7.01 16.83
N GLN A 15 -9.28 -6.75 18.08
CA GLN A 15 -9.44 -5.44 18.70
C GLN A 15 -8.56 -4.37 18.04
N GLN A 16 -7.31 -4.73 17.74
CA GLN A 16 -6.41 -3.84 16.96
C GLN A 16 -6.97 -3.57 15.57
N LEU A 17 -7.49 -4.60 14.90
CA LEU A 17 -8.11 -4.40 13.59
C LEU A 17 -9.30 -3.44 13.64
N ASP A 18 -10.16 -3.56 14.67
CA ASP A 18 -11.31 -2.68 14.89
C ASP A 18 -10.86 -1.23 15.14
N MET A 19 -9.74 -1.01 15.84
CA MET A 19 -9.17 0.32 16.02
C MET A 19 -8.82 0.99 14.68
N PHE A 20 -8.21 0.26 13.73
CA PHE A 20 -7.90 0.81 12.40
C PHE A 20 -9.17 1.15 11.62
N PHE A 21 -10.21 0.32 11.71
CA PHE A 21 -11.51 0.63 11.11
C PHE A 21 -12.11 1.93 11.62
N ARG A 22 -12.06 2.15 12.94
CA ARG A 22 -12.66 3.33 13.60
C ARG A 22 -11.92 4.63 13.26
N GLN A 23 -10.66 4.59 12.86
CA GLN A 23 -9.92 5.78 12.47
C GLN A 23 -10.40 6.39 11.14
N GLY A 24 -11.23 5.66 10.39
CA GLY A 24 -11.95 6.17 9.23
C GLY A 24 -11.08 6.41 8.00
N TYR A 25 -9.90 5.82 7.91
CA TYR A 25 -9.14 5.77 6.65
C TYR A 25 -9.69 4.65 5.76
N ASP A 26 -9.68 4.89 4.45
CA ASP A 26 -10.23 3.97 3.47
C ASP A 26 -9.20 2.98 2.93
N TYR A 27 -7.91 3.30 3.13
CA TYR A 27 -6.79 2.45 2.76
C TYR A 27 -5.68 2.52 3.81
N TRP A 28 -5.31 1.34 4.31
CA TRP A 28 -4.14 1.09 5.13
C TRP A 28 -3.20 0.16 4.39
N GLY A 29 -1.91 0.45 4.40
CA GLY A 29 -0.86 -0.38 3.85
C GLY A 29 0.47 -0.05 4.48
N ALA A 30 1.51 -0.83 4.18
CA ALA A 30 2.84 -0.54 4.68
C ALA A 30 3.43 0.72 4.04
N ARG A 31 4.31 1.36 4.78
CA ARG A 31 5.09 2.49 4.30
C ARG A 31 6.22 2.00 3.39
N TRP A 32 6.43 2.68 2.26
CA TRP A 32 7.63 2.48 1.45
C TRP A 32 8.86 3.12 2.09
N ARG A 33 10.01 2.49 1.90
CA ARG A 33 11.30 2.97 2.44
C ARG A 33 11.67 4.37 1.97
N ARG A 34 11.29 4.70 0.75
CA ARG A 34 11.43 6.03 0.14
C ARG A 34 10.13 6.40 -0.53
N PRO A 35 9.80 7.70 -0.57
CA PRO A 35 8.63 8.13 -1.30
C PRO A 35 8.69 7.65 -2.74
N VAL A 36 7.64 6.98 -3.18
CA VAL A 36 7.52 6.48 -4.55
C VAL A 36 6.93 7.58 -5.41
N LYS A 37 7.64 7.93 -6.48
CA LYS A 37 7.15 8.88 -7.48
C LYS A 37 6.16 8.16 -8.37
N ILE A 38 4.89 8.53 -8.29
CA ILE A 38 3.81 7.92 -9.05
C ILE A 38 3.21 8.97 -9.98
N HIS A 39 3.01 8.58 -11.23
CA HIS A 39 2.35 9.40 -12.24
C HIS A 39 0.85 9.11 -12.27
N SER A 40 0.05 10.04 -12.79
CA SER A 40 -1.41 9.87 -12.89
C SER A 40 -1.81 8.68 -13.77
N VAL A 41 -0.93 8.30 -14.67
CA VAL A 41 -1.06 7.13 -15.55
C VAL A 41 0.31 6.47 -15.61
N GLU A 42 0.41 5.25 -15.09
CA GLU A 42 1.57 4.38 -15.25
C GLU A 42 1.37 3.56 -16.53
N VAL A 43 1.71 4.15 -17.69
CA VAL A 43 1.53 3.51 -18.98
C VAL A 43 2.83 2.85 -19.43
N ARG A 44 2.75 1.60 -19.80
CA ARG A 44 3.84 0.91 -20.48
C ARG A 44 4.01 1.48 -21.89
N ARG A 45 5.04 2.29 -22.06
CA ARG A 45 5.40 2.86 -23.38
C ARG A 45 5.90 1.84 -24.38
N ASP A 46 6.32 0.66 -23.90
CA ASP A 46 6.79 -0.46 -24.71
C ASP A 46 5.66 -1.20 -25.45
N LEU A 47 4.40 -0.98 -25.11
CA LEU A 47 3.31 -1.48 -25.91
C LEU A 47 3.20 -0.66 -27.21
N TRP A 48 3.31 -1.32 -28.35
CA TRP A 48 3.32 -0.71 -29.69
C TRP A 48 2.17 0.28 -29.93
N ILE A 49 0.98 0.03 -29.37
CA ILE A 49 -0.20 0.91 -29.44
C ILE A 49 0.10 2.29 -28.85
N PHE A 50 0.93 2.34 -27.78
CA PHE A 50 1.27 3.57 -27.09
C PHE A 50 2.56 4.22 -27.60
N SER A 51 3.42 3.48 -28.29
CA SER A 51 4.63 4.03 -28.93
C SER A 51 4.32 5.00 -30.06
N ALA A 52 3.12 4.92 -30.63
CA ALA A 52 2.67 5.83 -31.69
C ALA A 52 2.26 7.22 -31.18
N PHE A 53 2.10 7.42 -29.86
CA PHE A 53 1.73 8.73 -29.32
C PHE A 53 2.96 9.63 -29.13
N PRO A 54 2.90 10.91 -29.56
CA PRO A 54 3.98 11.85 -29.36
C PRO A 54 4.37 12.03 -27.89
N ASP A 55 5.64 12.28 -27.60
CA ASP A 55 6.15 12.53 -26.23
C ASP A 55 5.43 13.65 -25.50
N ILE A 56 4.89 14.63 -26.22
CA ILE A 56 4.12 15.74 -25.66
C ILE A 56 2.81 15.25 -25.04
N PHE A 57 2.19 14.22 -25.60
CA PHE A 57 0.99 13.59 -25.05
C PHE A 57 1.27 12.95 -23.68
N TRP A 58 2.40 12.23 -23.57
CA TRP A 58 2.83 11.61 -22.32
C TRP A 58 3.20 12.64 -21.27
N LYS A 59 3.88 13.71 -21.66
CA LYS A 59 4.16 14.85 -20.79
C LYS A 59 2.88 15.48 -20.24
N TYR A 60 1.83 15.56 -21.04
CA TYR A 60 0.55 16.13 -20.61
C TYR A 60 -0.20 15.20 -19.65
N ILE A 61 -0.26 13.89 -19.92
CA ILE A 61 -0.93 12.90 -19.06
C ILE A 61 -0.17 12.67 -17.76
N CYS A 62 1.16 12.57 -17.83
CA CYS A 62 2.04 12.34 -16.67
C CYS A 62 2.47 13.65 -15.98
N ARG A 63 1.77 14.73 -16.22
CA ARG A 63 2.17 16.10 -15.91
C ARG A 63 2.39 16.39 -14.42
N HIS A 64 1.76 15.64 -13.53
CA HIS A 64 1.81 15.90 -12.09
C HIS A 64 2.12 14.63 -11.30
N PRO A 65 3.40 14.21 -11.26
CA PRO A 65 3.78 13.10 -10.40
C PRO A 65 3.54 13.47 -8.94
N ARG A 66 3.21 12.48 -8.13
CA ARG A 66 3.11 12.62 -6.68
C ARG A 66 4.11 11.71 -5.99
N TYR A 67 4.57 12.16 -4.86
CA TYR A 67 5.37 11.36 -3.96
C TYR A 67 4.44 10.74 -2.93
N CYS A 68 4.30 9.42 -2.97
CA CYS A 68 3.47 8.65 -2.05
C CYS A 68 4.37 7.90 -1.08
N PHE A 69 3.99 7.91 0.18
CA PHE A 69 4.76 7.28 1.25
C PHE A 69 4.12 5.96 1.68
N VAL A 70 2.81 5.84 1.61
CA VAL A 70 2.01 4.69 2.04
C VAL A 70 1.24 4.14 0.86
N GLY A 71 1.22 2.83 0.73
CA GLY A 71 0.46 2.18 -0.33
C GLY A 71 0.80 0.73 -0.57
N ASN A 72 1.82 0.18 0.10
CA ASN A 72 2.14 -1.23 -0.10
C ASN A 72 0.95 -2.12 0.28
N GLY A 73 0.47 -2.91 -0.70
CA GLY A 73 -0.80 -3.62 -0.66
C GLY A 73 -0.77 -5.05 -0.15
N GLY A 74 0.41 -5.62 0.11
CA GLY A 74 0.54 -7.04 0.47
C GLY A 74 -0.10 -7.42 1.81
N LEU A 75 -0.09 -6.49 2.77
CA LEU A 75 -0.99 -6.51 3.92
C LEU A 75 -1.70 -5.17 3.95
N SER A 76 -2.99 -5.15 3.61
CA SER A 76 -3.74 -3.91 3.52
C SER A 76 -5.17 -4.03 4.01
N LEU A 77 -5.68 -2.95 4.59
CA LEU A 77 -7.08 -2.82 5.00
C LEU A 77 -7.78 -1.81 4.10
N ARG A 78 -8.90 -2.19 3.48
CA ARG A 78 -9.58 -1.38 2.48
C ARG A 78 -11.07 -1.25 2.76
N ASN A 79 -11.59 -0.02 2.65
CA ASN A 79 -13.01 0.25 2.62
C ASN A 79 -13.56 -0.11 1.23
N ILE A 80 -14.28 -1.23 1.11
CA ILE A 80 -14.76 -1.75 -0.18
C ILE A 80 -15.65 -0.73 -0.90
N LYS A 81 -16.58 -0.09 -0.19
CA LYS A 81 -17.51 0.88 -0.79
C LYS A 81 -16.75 2.05 -1.41
N LYS A 82 -15.78 2.60 -0.69
CA LYS A 82 -14.93 3.70 -1.17
C LYS A 82 -13.99 3.26 -2.27
N THR A 83 -13.41 2.06 -2.18
CA THR A 83 -12.59 1.47 -3.24
C THR A 83 -13.36 1.36 -4.54
N ILE A 84 -14.59 0.82 -4.51
CA ILE A 84 -15.45 0.71 -5.69
C ILE A 84 -15.82 2.09 -6.24
N ALA A 85 -16.16 3.06 -5.37
CA ALA A 85 -16.48 4.42 -5.79
C ALA A 85 -15.29 5.08 -6.51
N LEU A 86 -14.07 4.94 -5.98
CA LEU A 86 -12.85 5.45 -6.59
C LEU A 86 -12.58 4.80 -7.96
N LEU A 87 -12.70 3.48 -8.06
CA LEU A 87 -12.51 2.77 -9.33
C LEU A 87 -13.54 3.16 -10.39
N ARG A 88 -14.78 3.40 -9.99
CA ARG A 88 -15.83 3.89 -10.90
C ARG A 88 -15.55 5.31 -11.38
N GLU A 89 -15.17 6.21 -10.49
CA GLU A 89 -14.83 7.59 -10.85
C GLU A 89 -13.59 7.65 -11.75
N LYS A 90 -12.61 6.80 -11.49
CA LYS A 90 -11.33 6.74 -12.23
C LYS A 90 -11.27 5.60 -13.23
N LYS A 91 -12.41 5.14 -13.76
CA LYS A 91 -12.53 3.97 -14.63
C LYS A 91 -11.53 3.97 -15.79
N ILE A 92 -11.35 5.11 -16.48
CA ILE A 92 -10.41 5.22 -17.60
C ILE A 92 -8.98 5.04 -17.13
N TYR A 93 -8.59 5.68 -16.01
CA TYR A 93 -7.24 5.54 -15.43
C TYR A 93 -6.99 4.12 -14.95
N ALA A 94 -7.96 3.49 -14.32
CA ALA A 94 -7.86 2.11 -13.86
C ALA A 94 -7.70 1.13 -15.03
N ALA A 95 -8.39 1.37 -16.16
CA ALA A 95 -8.30 0.53 -17.35
C ALA A 95 -6.93 0.57 -18.05
N VAL A 96 -6.21 1.69 -17.93
CA VAL A 96 -4.87 1.88 -18.53
C VAL A 96 -3.73 1.80 -17.51
N TRP A 97 -4.04 1.41 -16.27
CA TRP A 97 -3.05 1.27 -15.21
C TRP A 97 -2.29 -0.04 -15.37
N PHE A 98 -0.97 0.03 -15.54
CA PHE A 98 -0.12 -1.14 -15.80
C PHE A 98 0.87 -1.45 -14.66
N ASP A 99 0.82 -0.70 -13.58
CA ASP A 99 1.62 -0.94 -12.39
C ASP A 99 0.78 -1.59 -11.28
N ASN A 100 1.36 -1.81 -10.12
CA ASN A 100 0.69 -2.39 -8.97
C ASN A 100 -0.52 -1.53 -8.55
N GLU A 101 -1.59 -2.17 -8.14
CA GLU A 101 -2.84 -1.52 -7.74
C GLU A 101 -2.66 -0.63 -6.48
N ASP A 102 -1.70 -0.96 -5.63
CA ASP A 102 -1.38 -0.17 -4.43
C ASP A 102 -0.93 1.25 -4.77
N LYS A 103 -0.12 1.41 -5.83
CA LYS A 103 0.27 2.73 -6.34
C LYS A 103 -0.93 3.52 -6.88
N PHE A 104 -1.89 2.84 -7.51
CA PHE A 104 -3.13 3.47 -7.96
C PHE A 104 -3.90 4.07 -6.78
N PHE A 105 -4.11 3.28 -5.73
CA PHE A 105 -4.84 3.74 -4.55
C PHE A 105 -4.08 4.84 -3.80
N ALA A 106 -2.76 4.70 -3.64
CA ALA A 106 -1.93 5.74 -3.03
C ALA A 106 -2.01 7.07 -3.78
N TYR A 107 -1.87 7.05 -5.11
CA TYR A 107 -1.92 8.25 -5.93
C TYR A 107 -3.29 8.94 -5.90
N HIS A 108 -4.35 8.19 -6.16
CA HIS A 108 -5.69 8.75 -6.25
C HIS A 108 -6.28 9.07 -4.89
N GLY A 109 -5.89 8.34 -3.85
CA GLY A 109 -6.28 8.62 -2.47
C GLY A 109 -5.74 9.96 -1.97
N LEU A 110 -4.47 10.29 -2.27
CA LEU A 110 -3.89 11.59 -1.91
C LEU A 110 -4.58 12.78 -2.59
N LYS A 111 -5.30 12.57 -3.68
CA LYS A 111 -6.14 13.61 -4.31
C LYS A 111 -7.51 13.76 -3.65
N ASN A 112 -7.80 12.95 -2.63
CA ASN A 112 -9.08 12.93 -1.94
C ASN A 112 -10.28 12.76 -2.89
N HIS A 113 -10.08 12.02 -4.00
CA HIS A 113 -11.15 11.70 -4.92
C HIS A 113 -12.22 10.87 -4.19
N VAL A 114 -13.49 11.22 -4.36
CA VAL A 114 -14.65 10.61 -3.65
C VAL A 114 -14.45 10.55 -2.12
N ASN A 115 -13.67 11.49 -1.55
CA ASN A 115 -13.25 11.47 -0.15
C ASN A 115 -12.58 10.16 0.25
N PHE A 116 -11.77 9.58 -0.64
CA PHE A 116 -10.98 8.39 -0.36
C PHE A 116 -9.71 8.79 0.41
N ARG A 117 -9.53 8.26 1.61
CA ARG A 117 -8.46 8.64 2.52
C ARG A 117 -7.48 7.49 2.72
N VAL A 118 -6.22 7.74 2.42
CA VAL A 118 -5.10 6.84 2.74
C VAL A 118 -4.57 7.18 4.12
N ALA A 119 -4.24 6.18 4.92
CA ALA A 119 -3.61 6.37 6.22
C ALA A 119 -2.30 7.16 6.08
N PRO A 120 -1.99 8.08 7.00
CA PRO A 120 -0.76 8.85 6.95
C PRO A 120 0.47 8.02 7.31
N GLU A 121 1.64 8.52 6.95
CA GLU A 121 2.92 7.82 7.09
C GLU A 121 3.27 7.45 8.54
N ASP A 122 3.02 8.36 9.46
CA ASP A 122 3.28 8.19 10.90
C ASP A 122 2.44 7.09 11.56
N MET A 123 1.30 6.76 10.96
CA MET A 123 0.40 5.71 11.44
C MET A 123 0.56 4.38 10.70
N ALA A 124 1.10 4.41 9.49
CA ALA A 124 1.20 3.23 8.63
C ALA A 124 2.02 2.09 9.26
N ASP A 125 3.09 2.42 9.98
CA ASP A 125 3.96 1.45 10.62
C ASP A 125 3.30 0.68 11.77
N SER A 126 2.28 1.25 12.42
CA SER A 126 1.48 0.53 13.42
C SER A 126 0.55 -0.51 12.80
N PHE A 127 0.19 -0.32 11.52
CA PHE A 127 -0.62 -1.27 10.80
C PHE A 127 0.23 -2.36 10.13
N SER A 128 1.22 -1.98 9.32
CA SER A 128 2.03 -2.94 8.58
C SER A 128 3.46 -2.46 8.37
N LEU A 129 4.43 -3.36 8.56
CA LEU A 129 5.81 -3.14 8.18
C LEU A 129 6.20 -4.04 7.01
N GLU A 130 7.03 -3.50 6.11
CA GLU A 130 7.71 -4.25 5.05
C GLU A 130 9.20 -3.89 5.01
N ASP A 131 9.55 -2.76 4.46
CA ASP A 131 10.95 -2.34 4.26
C ASP A 131 11.71 -2.07 5.57
N PHE A 132 11.02 -1.80 6.67
CA PHE A 132 11.59 -1.40 7.95
C PHE A 132 11.48 -2.48 9.05
N ILE A 133 11.16 -3.73 8.69
CA ILE A 133 10.94 -4.79 9.69
C ILE A 133 12.16 -4.92 10.63
N LYS A 134 13.39 -4.95 10.08
CA LYS A 134 14.61 -5.11 10.88
C LYS A 134 14.80 -4.04 11.93
N GLN A 135 14.43 -2.81 11.62
CA GLN A 135 14.68 -1.65 12.46
C GLN A 135 13.54 -1.38 13.44
N ARG A 136 12.31 -1.68 13.06
CA ARG A 136 11.12 -1.16 13.72
C ARG A 136 10.15 -2.21 14.28
N LEU A 137 10.37 -3.50 14.03
CA LEU A 137 9.43 -4.55 14.44
C LEU A 137 9.11 -4.51 15.93
N ASN A 138 10.14 -4.40 16.79
CA ASN A 138 9.96 -4.38 18.24
C ASN A 138 9.37 -3.04 18.73
N GLU A 139 9.73 -1.95 18.09
CA GLU A 139 9.30 -0.61 18.48
C GLU A 139 7.86 -0.32 18.04
N ALA A 140 7.54 -0.62 16.78
CA ALA A 140 6.23 -0.30 16.22
C ALA A 140 5.13 -1.27 16.65
N GLN A 141 5.47 -2.50 17.03
CA GLN A 141 4.52 -3.57 17.37
C GLN A 141 3.35 -3.62 16.36
N PRO A 142 3.62 -3.80 15.05
CA PRO A 142 2.62 -3.63 14.01
C PRO A 142 1.54 -4.69 14.11
N PHE A 143 0.36 -4.38 13.55
CA PHE A 143 -0.69 -5.39 13.36
C PHE A 143 -0.22 -6.55 12.47
N GLY A 144 0.72 -6.28 11.55
CA GLY A 144 1.35 -7.36 10.80
C GLY A 144 2.57 -6.92 10.00
N VAL A 145 3.14 -7.87 9.28
CA VAL A 145 4.32 -7.66 8.43
C VAL A 145 4.08 -8.29 7.06
N HIS A 146 4.66 -7.70 6.01
CA HIS A 146 4.61 -8.19 4.64
C HIS A 146 6.03 -8.41 4.10
N ALA A 147 6.19 -9.36 3.17
CA ALA A 147 7.47 -9.74 2.56
C ALA A 147 8.58 -10.04 3.59
N TRP A 148 8.20 -10.51 4.77
CA TRP A 148 9.10 -10.69 5.91
C TRP A 148 10.24 -11.66 5.63
N ARG A 149 10.02 -12.71 4.86
CA ARG A 149 11.07 -13.67 4.45
C ARG A 149 12.15 -12.98 3.63
N ARG A 150 11.74 -12.12 2.71
CA ARG A 150 12.65 -11.39 1.83
C ARG A 150 13.53 -10.39 2.58
N TRP A 151 12.96 -9.67 3.56
CA TRP A 151 13.61 -8.53 4.17
C TRP A 151 14.17 -8.78 5.56
N ALA A 152 13.57 -9.67 6.34
CA ALA A 152 13.89 -9.80 7.77
C ALA A 152 13.54 -11.17 8.37
N GLU A 153 13.79 -12.28 7.68
CA GLU A 153 13.34 -13.60 8.11
C GLU A 153 13.81 -13.95 9.54
N LEU A 154 15.09 -13.86 9.83
CA LEU A 154 15.63 -14.21 11.14
C LEU A 154 15.08 -13.33 12.27
N GLN A 155 14.94 -12.01 12.03
CA GLN A 155 14.41 -11.08 13.00
C GLN A 155 12.93 -11.36 13.27
N THR A 156 12.17 -11.67 12.23
CA THR A 156 10.75 -11.99 12.35
C THR A 156 10.55 -13.31 13.10
N ILE A 157 11.32 -14.35 12.79
CA ILE A 157 11.26 -15.63 13.51
C ILE A 157 11.60 -15.44 15.00
N ARG A 158 12.64 -14.63 15.31
CA ARG A 158 13.01 -14.32 16.69
C ARG A 158 11.85 -13.62 17.40
N TYR A 159 11.30 -12.57 16.80
CA TYR A 159 10.14 -11.86 17.34
C TYR A 159 8.96 -12.79 17.63
N LEU A 160 8.63 -13.69 16.68
CA LEU A 160 7.53 -14.64 16.84
C LEU A 160 7.76 -15.61 18.03
N LYS A 161 9.01 -16.04 18.25
CA LYS A 161 9.38 -16.89 19.40
C LYS A 161 9.29 -16.14 20.72
N GLU A 162 9.81 -14.90 20.77
CA GLU A 162 9.82 -14.06 21.97
C GLU A 162 8.42 -13.68 22.43
N HIS A 163 7.48 -13.55 21.47
CA HIS A 163 6.10 -13.17 21.77
C HIS A 163 5.12 -14.38 21.79
N GLY A 164 5.65 -15.61 21.75
CA GLY A 164 4.86 -16.84 21.92
C GLY A 164 4.00 -17.24 20.72
N TYR A 165 4.24 -16.68 19.55
CA TYR A 165 3.57 -17.10 18.31
C TYR A 165 4.12 -18.41 17.73
N LEU A 166 5.37 -18.76 18.09
CA LEU A 166 6.01 -20.03 17.72
C LEU A 166 6.50 -20.74 18.99
N SER A 167 6.32 -22.07 19.04
CA SER A 167 6.97 -22.91 20.07
C SER A 167 8.50 -22.77 20.00
N ARG A 168 9.12 -22.84 21.15
CA ARG A 168 10.60 -22.79 21.27
C ARG A 168 11.29 -23.95 20.57
#